data_d45c5657e2f866af699e0c6b8cbb0e9c
#
_entry.id   d45c5657e2f866af699e0c6b8cbb0e9c
#
_cell.length_a   1.000
_cell.length_b   1.000
_cell.length_c   1.000
_cell.angle_alpha   90.00
_cell.angle_beta   90.00
_cell.angle_gamma   90.00
#
_symmetry.space_group_name_H-M   'P 1'
#
loop_
_entity.id
_entity.type
_entity.pdbx_description
1 polymer ?
#
loop_
_entity_poly.entity_id
_entity_poly.type
_entity_poly.pdbx_seq_one_letter_code
_entity_poly.pdbx_strand_id
1 'polypeptide(L)'
;GHMLTAGAAIGLALLAIWVSGRPASIEQTFGFHRTEILAATLNALSLWFIAALIFFEASRRFGDTLDIDGGLMLGVGAVGLLVNIAAAWVLHRSSGESLNVEGAFLHVAADLLGSVAVVAGGVLVLTLGWDIADPIFGIVIGVLVLGSSFRLLWKVGHVLMEGTPSHLDLHELCQRMEELEGVTGVHDIHAWSITTGYDALSAHVTADASVMHDPGTVLQRLR
;
A
#
# COMPACT_ATOMS: atom_id res chain seq x y z
N GLY A 1 7.81 -3.01 21.72
CA GLY A 1 8.01 -2.11 20.56
C GLY A 1 7.04 -2.39 19.43
N HIS A 2 6.94 -3.63 18.94
CA HIS A 2 6.19 -3.98 17.71
C HIS A 2 4.68 -3.69 17.78
N MET A 3 4.01 -3.93 18.90
CA MET A 3 2.57 -3.62 19.02
C MET A 3 2.25 -2.12 18.88
N LEU A 4 3.18 -1.23 19.30
CA LEU A 4 3.01 0.21 19.15
C LEU A 4 3.16 0.65 17.68
N THR A 5 4.06 0.03 16.92
CA THR A 5 4.26 0.33 15.50
C THR A 5 3.06 -0.12 14.65
N ALA A 6 2.53 -1.33 14.90
CA ALA A 6 1.31 -1.80 14.23
C ALA A 6 0.10 -0.91 14.55
N GLY A 7 -0.08 -0.54 15.83
CA GLY A 7 -1.12 0.40 16.24
C GLY A 7 -0.99 1.77 15.58
N ALA A 8 0.24 2.28 15.45
CA ALA A 8 0.51 3.54 14.77
C ALA A 8 0.20 3.46 13.26
N ALA A 9 0.55 2.36 12.57
CA ALA A 9 0.26 2.14 11.17
C ALA A 9 -1.26 2.10 10.90
N ILE A 10 -2.01 1.37 11.73
CA ILE A 10 -3.48 1.32 11.65
C ILE A 10 -4.07 2.70 11.96
N GLY A 11 -3.59 3.37 13.00
CA GLY A 11 -4.03 4.73 13.37
C GLY A 11 -3.80 5.74 12.26
N LEU A 12 -2.65 5.68 11.59
CA LEU A 12 -2.33 6.51 10.42
C LEU A 12 -3.29 6.23 9.26
N ALA A 13 -3.58 4.96 8.98
CA ALA A 13 -4.52 4.57 7.94
C ALA A 13 -5.93 5.11 8.21
N LEU A 14 -6.43 4.95 9.43
CA LEU A 14 -7.75 5.46 9.83
C LEU A 14 -7.81 7.00 9.79
N LEU A 15 -6.75 7.67 10.23
CA LEU A 15 -6.64 9.13 10.14
C LEU A 15 -6.69 9.59 8.68
N ALA A 16 -5.98 8.91 7.78
CA ALA A 16 -5.97 9.23 6.36
C ALA A 16 -7.36 9.06 5.74
N ILE A 17 -8.07 7.96 6.04
CA ILE A 17 -9.45 7.72 5.58
C ILE A 17 -10.37 8.83 6.10
N TRP A 18 -10.25 9.20 7.38
CA TRP A 18 -11.06 10.29 7.94
C TRP A 18 -10.78 11.65 7.29
N VAL A 19 -9.52 11.96 6.99
CA VAL A 19 -9.13 13.21 6.32
C VAL A 19 -9.56 13.19 4.86
N SER A 20 -9.38 12.07 4.14
CA SER A 20 -9.76 11.92 2.72
C SER A 20 -11.26 12.11 2.49
N GLY A 21 -12.08 11.73 3.48
CA GLY A 21 -13.54 11.93 3.45
C GLY A 21 -14.01 13.38 3.66
N ARG A 22 -13.09 14.35 3.88
CA ARG A 22 -13.48 15.76 4.01
C ARG A 22 -13.88 16.34 2.65
N PRO A 23 -14.89 17.24 2.61
CA PRO A 23 -15.33 17.86 1.37
C PRO A 23 -14.22 18.69 0.73
N ALA A 24 -14.27 18.78 -0.58
CA ALA A 24 -13.41 19.66 -1.35
C ALA A 24 -13.62 21.14 -0.92
N SER A 25 -12.56 21.93 -1.03
CA SER A 25 -12.55 23.37 -0.75
C SER A 25 -12.03 24.14 -1.95
N ILE A 26 -12.10 25.48 -1.91
CA ILE A 26 -11.55 26.34 -2.96
C ILE A 26 -10.04 26.12 -3.11
N GLU A 27 -9.34 25.84 -2.01
CA GLU A 27 -7.88 25.61 -2.01
C GLU A 27 -7.52 24.15 -2.37
N GLN A 28 -8.44 23.20 -2.12
CA GLN A 28 -8.27 21.77 -2.37
C GLN A 28 -9.44 21.28 -3.24
N THR A 29 -9.37 21.59 -4.54
CA THR A 29 -10.47 21.35 -5.49
C THR A 29 -10.79 19.87 -5.69
N PHE A 30 -9.77 18.99 -5.59
CA PHE A 30 -9.94 17.54 -5.58
C PHE A 30 -10.13 16.96 -4.17
N GLY A 31 -10.36 17.81 -3.14
CA GLY A 31 -10.45 17.38 -1.75
C GLY A 31 -9.11 16.87 -1.19
N PHE A 32 -9.21 16.02 -0.18
CA PHE A 32 -8.05 15.50 0.55
C PHE A 32 -7.74 14.03 0.21
N HIS A 33 -8.24 13.51 -0.90
CA HIS A 33 -8.09 12.10 -1.29
C HIS A 33 -6.63 11.62 -1.35
N ARG A 34 -5.68 12.47 -1.75
CA ARG A 34 -4.25 12.14 -1.79
C ARG A 34 -3.63 11.88 -0.41
N THR A 35 -4.33 12.18 0.70
CA THR A 35 -3.84 11.81 2.05
C THR A 35 -3.73 10.30 2.24
N GLU A 36 -4.55 9.50 1.55
CA GLU A 36 -4.44 8.03 1.55
C GLU A 36 -3.11 7.58 0.91
N ILE A 37 -2.73 8.20 -0.19
CA ILE A 37 -1.47 7.91 -0.88
C ILE A 37 -0.26 8.27 0.00
N LEU A 38 -0.32 9.42 0.69
CA LEU A 38 0.72 9.84 1.64
C LEU A 38 0.82 8.88 2.82
N ALA A 39 -0.29 8.41 3.37
CA ALA A 39 -0.30 7.43 4.46
C ALA A 39 0.28 6.08 4.01
N ALA A 40 -0.09 5.60 2.80
CA ALA A 40 0.50 4.40 2.22
C ALA A 40 2.03 4.53 2.04
N THR A 41 2.49 5.72 1.59
CA THR A 41 3.92 6.03 1.47
C THR A 41 4.63 5.95 2.82
N LEU A 42 4.09 6.59 3.85
CA LEU A 42 4.67 6.58 5.19
C LEU A 42 4.70 5.17 5.79
N ASN A 43 3.65 4.37 5.60
CA ASN A 43 3.63 2.98 6.03
C ASN A 43 4.71 2.15 5.31
N ALA A 44 4.85 2.29 3.99
CA ALA A 44 5.86 1.58 3.23
C ALA A 44 7.30 1.99 3.62
N LEU A 45 7.56 3.28 3.84
CA LEU A 45 8.85 3.78 4.30
C LEU A 45 9.17 3.31 5.73
N SER A 46 8.17 3.23 6.61
CA SER A 46 8.35 2.68 7.97
C SER A 46 8.78 1.22 7.94
N LEU A 47 8.22 0.41 7.00
CA LEU A 47 8.65 -0.98 6.79
C LEU A 47 10.11 -1.08 6.33
N TRP A 48 10.57 -0.18 5.48
CA TRP A 48 11.98 -0.13 5.06
C TRP A 48 12.90 0.19 6.24
N PHE A 49 12.49 1.15 7.07
CA PHE A 49 13.24 1.47 8.29
C PHE A 49 13.31 0.29 9.25
N ILE A 50 12.18 -0.40 9.46
CA ILE A 50 12.10 -1.60 10.30
C ILE A 50 12.98 -2.72 9.72
N ALA A 51 12.94 -2.97 8.41
CA ALA A 51 13.78 -3.97 7.76
C ALA A 51 15.29 -3.66 7.94
N ALA A 52 15.67 -2.39 7.81
CA ALA A 52 17.04 -1.96 8.07
C ALA A 52 17.48 -2.25 9.53
N LEU A 53 16.61 -1.99 10.50
CA LEU A 53 16.86 -2.33 11.91
C LEU A 53 16.98 -3.84 12.12
N ILE A 54 16.14 -4.65 11.47
CA ILE A 54 16.20 -6.11 11.53
C ILE A 54 17.55 -6.61 10.99
N PHE A 55 18.00 -6.11 9.84
CA PHE A 55 19.31 -6.49 9.28
C PHE A 55 20.47 -6.07 10.18
N PHE A 56 20.40 -4.87 10.73
CA PHE A 56 21.42 -4.38 11.66
C PHE A 56 21.49 -5.29 12.91
N GLU A 57 20.34 -5.60 13.51
CA GLU A 57 20.27 -6.45 14.68
C GLU A 57 20.71 -7.89 14.36
N ALA A 58 20.26 -8.47 13.23
CA ALA A 58 20.69 -9.78 12.79
C ALA A 58 22.21 -9.84 12.60
N SER A 59 22.80 -8.79 11.99
CA SER A 59 24.25 -8.73 11.78
C SER A 59 25.05 -8.73 13.08
N ARG A 60 24.54 -8.08 14.13
CA ARG A 60 25.15 -8.09 15.46
C ARG A 60 25.07 -9.45 16.14
N ARG A 61 23.93 -10.14 15.99
CA ARG A 61 23.70 -11.44 16.63
C ARG A 61 24.52 -12.59 16.02
N PHE A 62 25.05 -12.43 14.81
CA PHE A 62 26.00 -13.42 14.25
C PHE A 62 27.33 -13.49 14.99
N GLY A 63 27.71 -12.44 15.77
CA GLY A 63 28.97 -12.37 16.50
C GLY A 63 28.91 -12.70 17.99
N ASP A 64 27.72 -12.67 18.59
CA ASP A 64 27.52 -12.82 20.02
C ASP A 64 26.74 -14.09 20.36
N THR A 65 27.29 -14.94 21.23
CA THR A 65 26.57 -16.04 21.86
C THR A 65 25.64 -15.47 22.95
N LEU A 66 24.42 -15.09 22.56
CA LEU A 66 23.42 -14.64 23.52
C LEU A 66 22.74 -15.86 24.15
N ASP A 67 22.71 -15.89 25.48
CA ASP A 67 21.92 -16.87 26.24
C ASP A 67 20.42 -16.50 26.07
N ILE A 68 19.74 -17.14 25.10
CA ILE A 68 18.36 -16.83 24.75
C ILE A 68 17.43 -17.68 25.62
N ASP A 69 16.62 -17.05 26.47
CA ASP A 69 15.52 -17.74 27.14
C ASP A 69 14.40 -18.09 26.15
N GLY A 70 14.50 -19.31 25.58
CA GLY A 70 13.57 -19.83 24.61
C GLY A 70 12.12 -19.92 25.12
N GLY A 71 11.92 -20.09 26.44
CA GLY A 71 10.60 -20.14 27.05
C GLY A 71 9.89 -18.78 27.05
N LEU A 72 10.60 -17.74 27.45
CA LEU A 72 10.11 -16.35 27.41
C LEU A 72 9.83 -15.92 25.96
N MET A 73 10.73 -16.28 25.05
CA MET A 73 10.60 -16.01 23.61
C MET A 73 9.32 -16.63 23.03
N LEU A 74 9.03 -17.89 23.35
CA LEU A 74 7.80 -18.57 22.93
C LEU A 74 6.55 -17.92 23.51
N GLY A 75 6.54 -17.59 24.80
CA GLY A 75 5.38 -16.98 25.45
C GLY A 75 5.01 -15.63 24.84
N VAL A 76 6.00 -14.73 24.71
CA VAL A 76 5.80 -13.41 24.10
C VAL A 76 5.47 -13.52 22.62
N GLY A 77 6.14 -14.44 21.88
CA GLY A 77 5.88 -14.68 20.46
C GLY A 77 4.47 -15.19 20.20
N ALA A 78 3.96 -16.12 21.03
CA ALA A 78 2.61 -16.65 20.88
C ALA A 78 1.51 -15.60 21.09
N VAL A 79 1.65 -14.73 22.10
CA VAL A 79 0.72 -13.62 22.32
C VAL A 79 0.77 -12.63 21.15
N GLY A 80 1.95 -12.25 20.69
CA GLY A 80 2.13 -11.38 19.52
C GLY A 80 1.51 -11.99 18.27
N LEU A 81 1.70 -13.28 18.04
CA LEU A 81 1.13 -14.01 16.91
C LEU A 81 -0.41 -13.95 16.89
N LEU A 82 -1.06 -14.20 18.02
CA LEU A 82 -2.51 -14.17 18.12
C LEU A 82 -3.08 -12.77 17.83
N VAL A 83 -2.46 -11.73 18.38
CA VAL A 83 -2.88 -10.33 18.13
C VAL A 83 -2.70 -9.96 16.64
N ASN A 84 -1.57 -10.34 16.05
CA ASN A 84 -1.26 -10.04 14.65
C ASN A 84 -2.15 -10.83 13.68
N ILE A 85 -2.53 -12.08 14.00
CA ILE A 85 -3.53 -12.85 13.22
C ILE A 85 -4.88 -12.11 13.22
N ALA A 86 -5.35 -11.67 14.38
CA ALA A 86 -6.62 -10.95 14.47
C ALA A 86 -6.58 -9.64 13.67
N ALA A 87 -5.51 -8.86 13.79
CA ALA A 87 -5.33 -7.61 13.04
C ALA A 87 -5.25 -7.85 11.53
N ALA A 88 -4.45 -8.84 11.09
CA ALA A 88 -4.32 -9.20 9.68
C ALA A 88 -5.65 -9.66 9.08
N TRP A 89 -6.43 -10.44 9.83
CA TRP A 89 -7.74 -10.91 9.38
C TRP A 89 -8.73 -9.78 9.15
N VAL A 90 -8.73 -8.77 10.03
CA VAL A 90 -9.58 -7.57 9.89
C VAL A 90 -9.16 -6.74 8.67
N LEU A 91 -7.87 -6.46 8.52
CA LEU A 91 -7.38 -5.60 7.44
C LEU A 91 -7.42 -6.28 6.07
N HIS A 92 -7.21 -7.61 6.02
CA HIS A 92 -7.19 -8.35 4.75
C HIS A 92 -8.50 -8.20 3.96
N ARG A 93 -9.63 -8.10 4.64
CA ARG A 93 -10.95 -7.94 4.00
C ARG A 93 -11.09 -6.62 3.24
N SER A 94 -10.34 -5.59 3.63
CA SER A 94 -10.39 -4.24 3.05
C SER A 94 -9.11 -3.85 2.31
N SER A 95 -8.10 -4.72 2.25
CA SER A 95 -6.77 -4.38 1.69
C SER A 95 -6.75 -4.16 0.18
N GLY A 96 -7.77 -4.65 -0.56
CA GLY A 96 -7.91 -4.43 -2.00
C GLY A 96 -8.58 -3.10 -2.37
N GLU A 97 -9.17 -2.39 -1.41
CA GLU A 97 -9.99 -1.21 -1.67
C GLU A 97 -9.18 0.09 -1.72
N SER A 98 -8.00 0.14 -1.07
CA SER A 98 -7.18 1.35 -0.97
C SER A 98 -5.71 1.02 -0.75
N LEU A 99 -4.81 1.77 -1.41
CA LEU A 99 -3.35 1.68 -1.18
C LEU A 99 -2.98 1.98 0.28
N ASN A 100 -3.73 2.84 0.95
CA ASN A 100 -3.55 3.14 2.37
C ASN A 100 -3.81 1.90 3.24
N VAL A 101 -4.91 1.19 3.00
CA VAL A 101 -5.26 -0.05 3.73
C VAL A 101 -4.28 -1.17 3.35
N GLU A 102 -3.86 -1.26 2.08
CA GLU A 102 -2.80 -2.18 1.64
C GLU A 102 -1.50 -1.93 2.41
N GLY A 103 -1.10 -0.65 2.59
CA GLY A 103 0.08 -0.28 3.38
C GLY A 103 0.00 -0.69 4.84
N ALA A 104 -1.15 -0.46 5.49
CA ALA A 104 -1.39 -0.89 6.86
C ALA A 104 -1.41 -2.43 6.99
N PHE A 105 -2.02 -3.13 6.02
CA PHE A 105 -2.03 -4.59 5.97
C PHE A 105 -0.62 -5.16 5.84
N LEU A 106 0.22 -4.59 4.95
CA LEU A 106 1.61 -5.04 4.79
C LEU A 106 2.42 -4.86 6.08
N HIS A 107 2.17 -3.79 6.83
CA HIS A 107 2.82 -3.60 8.13
C HIS A 107 2.44 -4.69 9.12
N VAL A 108 1.14 -4.97 9.27
CA VAL A 108 0.64 -6.03 10.15
C VAL A 108 1.09 -7.43 9.68
N ALA A 109 1.16 -7.66 8.36
CA ALA A 109 1.66 -8.91 7.80
C ALA A 109 3.16 -9.10 8.09
N ALA A 110 3.97 -8.04 8.06
CA ALA A 110 5.36 -8.08 8.48
C ALA A 110 5.52 -8.44 9.96
N ASP A 111 4.69 -7.84 10.84
CA ASP A 111 4.66 -8.17 12.28
C ASP A 111 4.20 -9.62 12.53
N LEU A 112 3.26 -10.11 11.73
CA LEU A 112 2.81 -11.51 11.78
C LEU A 112 3.95 -12.47 11.40
N LEU A 113 4.65 -12.21 10.30
CA LEU A 113 5.82 -12.99 9.88
C LEU A 113 6.91 -12.96 10.95
N GLY A 114 7.17 -11.79 11.55
CA GLY A 114 8.09 -11.65 12.67
C GLY A 114 7.70 -12.51 13.87
N SER A 115 6.41 -12.52 14.23
CA SER A 115 5.91 -13.34 15.34
C SER A 115 6.02 -14.84 15.06
N VAL A 116 5.74 -15.27 13.82
CA VAL A 116 5.93 -16.67 13.40
C VAL A 116 7.39 -17.08 13.51
N ALA A 117 8.32 -16.22 13.08
CA ALA A 117 9.75 -16.50 13.17
C ALA A 117 10.24 -16.57 14.61
N VAL A 118 9.76 -15.69 15.50
CA VAL A 118 10.08 -15.72 16.92
C VAL A 118 9.62 -17.04 17.55
N VAL A 119 8.40 -17.50 17.24
CA VAL A 119 7.89 -18.79 17.73
C VAL A 119 8.70 -19.96 17.16
N ALA A 120 8.95 -19.97 15.85
CA ALA A 120 9.72 -21.03 15.20
C ALA A 120 11.19 -21.06 15.70
N GLY A 121 11.82 -19.91 15.84
CA GLY A 121 13.16 -19.76 16.40
C GLY A 121 13.21 -20.25 17.85
N GLY A 122 12.25 -19.86 18.69
CA GLY A 122 12.17 -20.33 20.07
C GLY A 122 12.03 -21.85 20.19
N VAL A 123 11.24 -22.46 19.32
CA VAL A 123 11.13 -23.92 19.25
C VAL A 123 12.47 -24.57 18.87
N LEU A 124 13.18 -24.04 17.85
CA LEU A 124 14.47 -24.58 17.39
C LEU A 124 15.56 -24.41 18.44
N VAL A 125 15.61 -23.29 19.13
CA VAL A 125 16.53 -23.05 20.24
C VAL A 125 16.29 -24.05 21.37
N LEU A 126 15.02 -24.25 21.79
CA LEU A 126 14.69 -25.16 22.88
C LEU A 126 14.90 -26.64 22.54
N THR A 127 14.66 -27.04 21.28
CA THR A 127 14.70 -28.47 20.91
C THR A 127 16.06 -28.89 20.35
N LEU A 128 16.75 -28.00 19.62
CA LEU A 128 17.97 -28.33 18.89
C LEU A 128 19.19 -27.53 19.36
N GLY A 129 19.02 -26.52 20.24
CA GLY A 129 20.11 -25.62 20.65
C GLY A 129 20.64 -24.78 19.46
N TRP A 130 19.80 -24.49 18.45
CA TRP A 130 20.24 -23.84 17.21
C TRP A 130 20.04 -22.32 17.27
N ASP A 131 20.94 -21.62 17.95
CA ASP A 131 20.87 -20.19 18.20
C ASP A 131 20.96 -19.32 16.94
N ILE A 132 21.59 -19.86 15.86
CA ILE A 132 21.71 -19.15 14.57
C ILE A 132 20.38 -19.07 13.81
N ALA A 133 19.35 -19.83 14.19
CA ALA A 133 18.04 -19.79 13.55
C ALA A 133 17.40 -18.40 13.62
N ASP A 134 17.48 -17.71 14.75
CA ASP A 134 16.89 -16.38 14.97
C ASP A 134 17.41 -15.32 13.99
N PRO A 135 18.73 -15.06 13.84
CA PRO A 135 19.21 -14.09 12.85
C PRO A 135 18.91 -14.50 11.40
N ILE A 136 18.90 -15.80 11.07
CA ILE A 136 18.54 -16.25 9.72
C ILE A 136 17.07 -15.92 9.41
N PHE A 137 16.15 -16.24 10.32
CA PHE A 137 14.73 -15.88 10.16
C PHE A 137 14.55 -14.37 10.05
N GLY A 138 15.26 -13.59 10.86
CA GLY A 138 15.24 -12.13 10.77
C GLY A 138 15.62 -11.62 9.37
N ILE A 139 16.69 -12.14 8.79
CA ILE A 139 17.13 -11.76 7.42
C ILE A 139 16.08 -12.15 6.38
N VAL A 140 15.58 -13.38 6.42
CA VAL A 140 14.56 -13.85 5.46
C VAL A 140 13.31 -12.97 5.51
N ILE A 141 12.82 -12.65 6.71
CA ILE A 141 11.68 -11.77 6.88
C ILE A 141 11.98 -10.36 6.38
N GLY A 142 13.14 -9.80 6.74
CA GLY A 142 13.56 -8.49 6.25
C GLY A 142 13.54 -8.39 4.73
N VAL A 143 14.02 -9.41 4.01
CA VAL A 143 14.00 -9.48 2.53
C VAL A 143 12.55 -9.54 2.01
N LEU A 144 11.69 -10.37 2.61
CA LEU A 144 10.29 -10.49 2.21
C LEU A 144 9.52 -9.17 2.42
N VAL A 145 9.75 -8.51 3.56
CA VAL A 145 9.16 -7.21 3.89
C VAL A 145 9.61 -6.13 2.91
N LEU A 146 10.91 -6.07 2.59
CA LEU A 146 11.42 -5.14 1.58
C LEU A 146 10.81 -5.38 0.21
N GLY A 147 10.69 -6.63 -0.22
CA GLY A 147 10.12 -6.98 -1.52
C GLY A 147 8.64 -6.60 -1.64
N SER A 148 7.84 -6.83 -0.59
CA SER A 148 6.42 -6.46 -0.57
C SER A 148 6.21 -4.95 -0.49
N SER A 149 6.93 -4.26 0.37
CA SER A 149 6.85 -2.81 0.51
C SER A 149 7.40 -2.05 -0.70
N PHE A 150 8.39 -2.60 -1.42
CA PHE A 150 8.87 -2.05 -2.69
C PHE A 150 7.76 -2.02 -3.74
N ARG A 151 6.98 -3.12 -3.85
CA ARG A 151 5.83 -3.17 -4.77
C ARG A 151 4.79 -2.10 -4.44
N LEU A 152 4.52 -1.87 -3.16
CA LEU A 152 3.61 -0.80 -2.73
C LEU A 152 4.17 0.58 -3.08
N LEU A 153 5.47 0.84 -2.81
CA LEU A 153 6.11 2.10 -3.19
C LEU A 153 6.08 2.35 -4.68
N TRP A 154 6.22 1.29 -5.50
CA TRP A 154 6.09 1.42 -6.95
C TRP A 154 4.69 1.85 -7.36
N LYS A 155 3.63 1.23 -6.80
CA LYS A 155 2.24 1.63 -7.05
C LYS A 155 1.98 3.07 -6.62
N VAL A 156 2.42 3.44 -5.42
CA VAL A 156 2.33 4.81 -4.89
C VAL A 156 3.06 5.80 -5.79
N GLY A 157 4.30 5.46 -6.19
CA GLY A 157 5.07 6.27 -7.12
C GLY A 157 4.37 6.50 -8.44
N HIS A 158 3.75 5.45 -9.01
CA HIS A 158 2.96 5.55 -10.24
C HIS A 158 1.79 6.53 -10.09
N VAL A 159 1.04 6.48 -8.99
CA VAL A 159 -0.06 7.42 -8.71
C VAL A 159 0.45 8.85 -8.52
N LEU A 160 1.56 9.04 -7.77
CA LEU A 160 2.14 10.36 -7.54
C LEU A 160 2.70 11.00 -8.81
N MET A 161 3.21 10.18 -9.74
CA MET A 161 3.69 10.61 -11.06
C MET A 161 2.57 10.77 -12.10
N GLU A 162 1.31 10.72 -11.65
CA GLU A 162 0.12 10.86 -12.50
C GLU A 162 0.09 9.83 -13.64
N GLY A 163 0.60 8.62 -13.35
CA GLY A 163 0.60 7.51 -14.29
C GLY A 163 -0.82 7.04 -14.63
N THR A 164 -0.98 6.54 -15.85
CA THR A 164 -2.27 6.01 -16.32
C THR A 164 -2.74 4.85 -15.43
N PRO A 165 -4.00 4.86 -14.97
CA PRO A 165 -4.57 3.77 -14.19
C PRO A 165 -4.44 2.43 -14.93
N SER A 166 -3.95 1.40 -14.26
CA SER A 166 -3.61 0.11 -14.89
C SER A 166 -4.82 -0.66 -15.45
N HIS A 167 -6.03 -0.29 -15.07
CA HIS A 167 -7.28 -0.87 -15.56
C HIS A 167 -7.86 -0.13 -16.78
N LEU A 168 -7.26 1.02 -17.18
CA LEU A 168 -7.67 1.80 -18.33
C LEU A 168 -6.74 1.54 -19.52
N ASP A 169 -7.32 1.13 -20.64
CA ASP A 169 -6.67 1.15 -21.95
C ASP A 169 -7.01 2.47 -22.65
N LEU A 170 -6.04 3.39 -22.69
CA LEU A 170 -6.24 4.70 -23.33
C LEU A 170 -6.50 4.60 -24.81
N HIS A 171 -5.98 3.56 -25.49
CA HIS A 171 -6.21 3.37 -26.91
C HIS A 171 -7.66 2.97 -27.19
N GLU A 172 -8.17 1.99 -26.43
CA GLU A 172 -9.57 1.59 -26.50
C GLU A 172 -10.51 2.75 -26.15
N LEU A 173 -10.15 3.50 -25.10
CA LEU A 173 -10.95 4.67 -24.67
C LEU A 173 -11.01 5.74 -25.76
N CYS A 174 -9.87 6.06 -26.39
CA CYS A 174 -9.79 7.02 -27.47
C CYS A 174 -10.67 6.58 -28.67
N GLN A 175 -10.57 5.31 -29.08
CA GLN A 175 -11.40 4.75 -30.16
C GLN A 175 -12.90 4.87 -29.86
N ARG A 176 -13.31 4.50 -28.64
CA ARG A 176 -14.72 4.62 -28.22
C ARG A 176 -15.23 6.06 -28.20
N MET A 177 -14.36 7.02 -27.83
CA MET A 177 -14.70 8.44 -27.90
C MET A 177 -14.84 8.94 -29.34
N GLU A 178 -14.00 8.46 -30.27
CA GLU A 178 -14.05 8.81 -31.70
C GLU A 178 -15.25 8.18 -32.42
N GLU A 179 -15.78 7.05 -31.94
CA GLU A 179 -16.99 6.40 -32.46
C GLU A 179 -18.29 7.19 -32.15
N LEU A 180 -18.22 8.18 -31.25
CA LEU A 180 -19.38 8.98 -30.91
C LEU A 180 -19.76 9.93 -32.04
N GLU A 181 -21.05 9.95 -32.38
CA GLU A 181 -21.61 10.83 -33.40
C GLU A 181 -21.30 12.30 -33.11
N GLY A 182 -20.67 12.95 -34.10
CA GLY A 182 -20.26 14.34 -33.99
C GLY A 182 -18.84 14.57 -33.44
N VAL A 183 -18.13 13.53 -33.03
CA VAL A 183 -16.71 13.58 -32.71
C VAL A 183 -15.90 13.33 -33.99
N THR A 184 -14.96 14.21 -34.30
CA THR A 184 -14.09 14.11 -35.50
C THR A 184 -12.65 13.75 -35.15
N GLY A 185 -12.28 13.80 -33.88
CA GLY A 185 -10.98 13.35 -33.38
C GLY A 185 -10.82 13.61 -31.90
N VAL A 186 -9.97 12.81 -31.26
CA VAL A 186 -9.58 12.92 -29.87
C VAL A 186 -8.05 12.97 -29.79
N HIS A 187 -7.50 13.95 -29.10
CA HIS A 187 -6.06 14.12 -28.94
C HIS A 187 -5.73 14.70 -27.58
N ASP A 188 -4.45 14.64 -27.21
CA ASP A 188 -3.96 15.16 -25.92
C ASP A 188 -4.73 14.56 -24.72
N ILE A 189 -4.90 13.24 -24.76
CA ILE A 189 -5.61 12.49 -23.72
C ILE A 189 -4.67 12.17 -22.58
N HIS A 190 -5.07 12.57 -21.37
CA HIS A 190 -4.38 12.30 -20.12
C HIS A 190 -5.34 11.65 -19.14
N ALA A 191 -4.94 10.54 -18.55
CA ALA A 191 -5.71 9.90 -17.47
C ALA A 191 -4.77 9.56 -16.31
N TRP A 192 -5.21 9.86 -15.09
CA TRP A 192 -4.44 9.62 -13.88
C TRP A 192 -5.36 9.29 -12.71
N SER A 193 -4.81 8.62 -11.69
CA SER A 193 -5.53 8.39 -10.44
C SER A 193 -5.25 9.49 -9.42
N ILE A 194 -6.28 10.02 -8.79
CA ILE A 194 -6.18 10.93 -7.64
C ILE A 194 -5.92 10.12 -6.38
N THR A 195 -6.69 9.05 -6.19
CA THR A 195 -6.51 7.98 -5.21
C THR A 195 -7.08 6.68 -5.78
N THR A 196 -7.00 5.58 -5.05
CA THR A 196 -7.54 4.30 -5.50
C THR A 196 -9.04 4.40 -5.79
N GLY A 197 -9.44 4.03 -7.02
CA GLY A 197 -10.85 4.08 -7.43
C GLY A 197 -11.41 5.48 -7.71
N TYR A 198 -10.54 6.50 -7.75
CA TYR A 198 -10.92 7.85 -8.15
C TYR A 198 -9.97 8.37 -9.22
N ASP A 199 -10.36 8.16 -10.48
CA ASP A 199 -9.58 8.55 -11.65
C ASP A 199 -10.09 9.85 -12.24
N ALA A 200 -9.19 10.56 -12.90
CA ALA A 200 -9.46 11.78 -13.63
C ALA A 200 -8.96 11.62 -15.07
N LEU A 201 -9.66 12.26 -15.99
CA LEU A 201 -9.34 12.28 -17.41
C LEU A 201 -9.42 13.71 -17.93
N SER A 202 -8.49 14.05 -18.78
CA SER A 202 -8.52 15.27 -19.60
C SER A 202 -8.23 14.89 -21.05
N ALA A 203 -9.00 15.42 -21.98
CA ALA A 203 -8.79 15.20 -23.42
C ALA A 203 -9.23 16.44 -24.21
N HIS A 204 -8.61 16.65 -25.36
CA HIS A 204 -9.09 17.56 -26.36
C HIS A 204 -9.93 16.79 -27.40
N VAL A 205 -11.19 17.17 -27.52
CA VAL A 205 -12.14 16.56 -28.47
C VAL A 205 -12.47 17.57 -29.55
N THR A 206 -12.24 17.20 -30.81
CA THR A 206 -12.69 17.95 -31.96
C THR A 206 -14.05 17.45 -32.39
N ALA A 207 -15.02 18.36 -32.59
CA ALA A 207 -16.39 18.04 -32.96
C ALA A 207 -16.78 18.69 -34.27
N ASP A 208 -17.69 18.07 -35.00
CA ASP A 208 -18.26 18.62 -36.26
C ASP A 208 -19.07 19.89 -35.95
N ALA A 209 -19.04 20.83 -36.88
CA ALA A 209 -19.78 22.09 -36.79
C ALA A 209 -21.30 21.88 -36.64
N SER A 210 -21.83 20.76 -37.13
CA SER A 210 -23.24 20.39 -36.99
C SER A 210 -23.68 20.19 -35.52
N VAL A 211 -22.73 19.78 -34.65
CA VAL A 211 -22.96 19.49 -33.22
C VAL A 211 -22.72 20.71 -32.34
N MET A 212 -22.08 21.77 -32.90
CA MET A 212 -21.76 23.00 -32.18
C MET A 212 -23.02 23.78 -31.72
N HIS A 213 -24.21 23.45 -32.24
CA HIS A 213 -25.46 24.08 -31.81
C HIS A 213 -25.95 23.54 -30.47
N ASP A 214 -25.50 22.33 -30.03
CA ASP A 214 -25.77 21.77 -28.72
C ASP A 214 -24.55 20.98 -28.19
N PRO A 215 -23.47 21.66 -27.77
CA PRO A 215 -22.28 20.99 -27.26
C PRO A 215 -22.55 20.22 -25.95
N GLY A 216 -23.65 20.49 -25.28
CA GLY A 216 -24.07 19.77 -24.06
C GLY A 216 -24.37 18.30 -24.32
N THR A 217 -24.94 17.97 -25.49
CA THR A 217 -25.27 16.60 -25.89
C THR A 217 -24.01 15.74 -26.09
N VAL A 218 -22.96 16.29 -26.72
CA VAL A 218 -21.68 15.57 -26.90
C VAL A 218 -20.99 15.34 -25.56
N LEU A 219 -20.96 16.35 -24.69
CA LEU A 219 -20.37 16.24 -23.33
C LEU A 219 -21.12 15.23 -22.46
N GLN A 220 -22.45 15.09 -22.61
CA GLN A 220 -23.23 14.08 -21.89
C GLN A 220 -22.94 12.65 -22.36
N ARG A 221 -22.62 12.45 -23.64
CA ARG A 221 -22.27 11.13 -24.20
C ARG A 221 -20.84 10.72 -23.88
N LEU A 222 -19.95 11.70 -23.63
CA LEU A 222 -18.56 11.48 -23.23
C LEU A 222 -18.38 11.19 -21.74
N ARG A 223 -19.39 11.41 -20.90
CA ARG A 223 -19.40 11.13 -19.46
C ARG A 223 -19.94 9.74 -19.15
#